data_090f438065730846a5edbd799eaea6ed
#
_entry.id   090f438065730846a5edbd799eaea6ed
#
_cell.length_a   1.000
_cell.length_b   1.000
_cell.length_c   1.000
_cell.angle_alpha   90.00
_cell.angle_beta   90.00
_cell.angle_gamma   90.00
#
_symmetry.space_group_name_H-M   'P 1'
#
loop_
_entity.id
_entity.type
_entity.pdbx_description
1 polymer ?
#
loop_
_entity_poly.entity_id
_entity_poly.type
_entity_poly.pdbx_seq_one_letter_code
_entity_poly.pdbx_strand_id
1 'polypeptide(L)'
;MHICEHIRVSQSGHTLRIEMHRPEKRNALTLEMYSAMAHAFQEATTKESIHLVHLTGGPGQFTAGNDLAVFDAQEGPLPFDIRHFMHALMNCSKLVVAEVDGPAVGIGATLLLHCDLVYASPGAFLSFPFVKLGLCPEYGATRLLVDRIGWAKAMELFQLGARLPADEAEGLGLINKVVPMGLSDHVQNVLDQLGERSSAARLQTKHLMHKAQDRSISLTNMIDHELDVFKFLLDQRGETP
;
A
#
# COMPACT_ATOMS: atom_id res chain seq x y z
N MET A 1 6.52 -3.96 -21.90
CA MET A 1 6.57 -4.55 -20.56
C MET A 1 7.98 -4.32 -20.05
N HIS A 2 8.15 -3.44 -19.04
CA HIS A 2 9.48 -3.19 -18.47
C HIS A 2 9.83 -4.42 -17.63
N ILE A 3 10.78 -5.22 -18.09
CA ILE A 3 11.18 -6.46 -17.41
C ILE A 3 12.22 -6.06 -16.36
N CYS A 4 11.84 -6.04 -15.09
CA CYS A 4 12.76 -5.98 -13.96
C CYS A 4 12.82 -7.38 -13.35
N GLU A 5 14.00 -7.97 -13.24
CA GLU A 5 14.17 -9.32 -12.67
C GLU A 5 13.77 -9.39 -11.18
N HIS A 6 13.80 -8.24 -10.49
CA HIS A 6 13.50 -8.11 -9.07
C HIS A 6 12.05 -7.75 -8.75
N ILE A 7 11.20 -7.57 -9.78
CA ILE A 7 9.75 -7.39 -9.62
C ILE A 7 9.03 -8.42 -10.47
N ARG A 8 8.32 -9.32 -9.81
CA ARG A 8 7.48 -10.32 -10.47
C ARG A 8 6.05 -9.83 -10.50
N VAL A 9 5.49 -9.76 -11.71
CA VAL A 9 4.09 -9.37 -11.92
C VAL A 9 3.35 -10.53 -12.55
N SER A 10 2.26 -10.95 -11.93
CA SER A 10 1.39 -12.01 -12.45
C SER A 10 -0.08 -11.68 -12.20
N GLN A 11 -0.96 -12.13 -13.08
CA GLN A 11 -2.40 -11.98 -12.91
C GLN A 11 -3.04 -13.36 -12.74
N SER A 12 -3.86 -13.51 -11.70
CA SER A 12 -4.71 -14.68 -11.47
C SER A 12 -6.15 -14.21 -11.29
N GLY A 13 -7.04 -14.65 -12.17
CA GLY A 13 -8.41 -14.10 -12.21
C GLY A 13 -8.39 -12.58 -12.33
N HIS A 14 -9.00 -11.90 -11.37
CA HIS A 14 -9.09 -10.45 -11.31
C HIS A 14 -8.04 -9.79 -10.38
N THR A 15 -7.08 -10.56 -9.88
CA THR A 15 -6.02 -10.07 -8.97
C THR A 15 -4.70 -9.95 -9.71
N LEU A 16 -4.09 -8.76 -9.68
CA LEU A 16 -2.71 -8.53 -10.09
C LEU A 16 -1.81 -8.68 -8.88
N ARG A 17 -0.91 -9.66 -8.89
CA ARG A 17 0.13 -9.85 -7.89
C ARG A 17 1.39 -9.10 -8.31
N ILE A 18 1.90 -8.26 -7.41
CA ILE A 18 3.17 -7.55 -7.53
C ILE A 18 4.06 -8.06 -6.39
N GLU A 19 5.13 -8.78 -6.74
CA GLU A 19 6.05 -9.36 -5.76
C GLU A 19 7.43 -8.73 -5.92
N MET A 20 7.94 -8.13 -4.84
CA MET A 20 9.34 -7.72 -4.72
C MET A 20 10.19 -8.98 -4.51
N HIS A 21 11.19 -9.21 -5.37
CA HIS A 21 12.00 -10.42 -5.33
C HIS A 21 13.49 -10.12 -5.51
N ARG A 22 14.10 -9.63 -4.44
CA ARG A 22 15.55 -9.38 -4.33
C ARG A 22 16.03 -9.83 -2.95
N PRO A 23 15.90 -11.15 -2.64
CA PRO A 23 16.09 -11.67 -1.28
C PRO A 23 17.48 -11.44 -0.73
N GLU A 24 18.53 -11.49 -1.55
CA GLU A 24 19.93 -11.26 -1.18
C GLU A 24 20.21 -9.83 -0.65
N LYS A 25 19.33 -8.89 -0.97
CA LYS A 25 19.35 -7.51 -0.48
C LYS A 25 18.11 -7.16 0.37
N ARG A 26 17.40 -8.18 0.89
CA ARG A 26 16.19 -8.02 1.70
C ARG A 26 15.14 -7.13 0.99
N ASN A 27 15.01 -7.29 -0.31
CA ASN A 27 14.13 -6.49 -1.16
C ASN A 27 14.40 -4.97 -1.05
N ALA A 28 15.66 -4.53 -0.87
CA ALA A 28 16.03 -3.13 -0.98
C ALA A 28 15.72 -2.64 -2.40
N LEU A 29 15.02 -1.50 -2.51
CA LEU A 29 14.42 -1.01 -3.73
C LEU A 29 15.42 -0.21 -4.58
N THR A 30 15.57 -0.63 -5.84
CA THR A 30 16.33 0.08 -6.87
C THR A 30 15.40 0.96 -7.72
N LEU A 31 15.96 1.85 -8.55
CA LEU A 31 15.17 2.67 -9.48
C LEU A 31 14.39 1.82 -10.48
N GLU A 32 14.99 0.73 -10.96
CA GLU A 32 14.32 -0.21 -11.86
C GLU A 32 13.12 -0.90 -11.20
N MET A 33 13.24 -1.26 -9.91
CA MET A 33 12.12 -1.82 -9.14
C MET A 33 11.00 -0.80 -8.98
N TYR A 34 11.32 0.46 -8.70
CA TYR A 34 10.33 1.54 -8.63
C TYR A 34 9.60 1.71 -9.95
N SER A 35 10.35 1.78 -11.06
CA SER A 35 9.79 1.90 -12.40
C SER A 35 8.84 0.74 -12.71
N ALA A 36 9.27 -0.51 -12.45
CA ALA A 36 8.46 -1.70 -12.69
C ALA A 36 7.18 -1.73 -11.85
N MET A 37 7.26 -1.39 -10.55
CA MET A 37 6.09 -1.30 -9.68
C MET A 37 5.14 -0.20 -10.13
N ALA A 38 5.66 0.99 -10.52
CA ALA A 38 4.84 2.08 -11.05
C ALA A 38 4.01 1.63 -12.26
N HIS A 39 4.65 0.96 -13.22
CA HIS A 39 3.97 0.41 -14.40
C HIS A 39 2.90 -0.62 -14.01
N ALA A 40 3.20 -1.51 -13.05
CA ALA A 40 2.22 -2.50 -12.59
C ALA A 40 0.99 -1.87 -11.94
N PHE A 41 1.15 -0.83 -11.11
CA PHE A 41 0.03 -0.08 -10.53
C PHE A 41 -0.77 0.71 -11.58
N GLN A 42 -0.10 1.27 -12.59
CA GLN A 42 -0.78 1.93 -13.71
C GLN A 42 -1.57 0.93 -14.56
N GLU A 43 -0.97 -0.24 -14.84
CA GLU A 43 -1.65 -1.33 -15.51
C GLU A 43 -2.89 -1.77 -14.73
N ALA A 44 -2.77 -1.97 -13.41
CA ALA A 44 -3.92 -2.29 -12.57
C ALA A 44 -5.01 -1.23 -12.67
N THR A 45 -4.65 0.05 -12.65
CA THR A 45 -5.60 1.17 -12.69
C THR A 45 -6.36 1.22 -14.01
N THR A 46 -5.70 0.95 -15.15
CA THR A 46 -6.26 1.10 -16.51
C THR A 46 -6.98 -0.14 -17.02
N LYS A 47 -6.58 -1.34 -16.60
CA LYS A 47 -7.19 -2.58 -17.05
C LYS A 47 -8.47 -2.89 -16.29
N GLU A 48 -9.59 -3.01 -17.01
CA GLU A 48 -10.90 -3.37 -16.43
C GLU A 48 -10.91 -4.79 -15.85
N SER A 49 -10.13 -5.71 -16.44
CA SER A 49 -10.04 -7.09 -15.97
C SER A 49 -9.34 -7.23 -14.61
N ILE A 50 -8.66 -6.19 -14.11
CA ILE A 50 -8.02 -6.18 -12.79
C ILE A 50 -8.93 -5.44 -11.81
N HIS A 51 -9.24 -6.10 -10.71
CA HIS A 51 -10.09 -5.55 -9.65
C HIS A 51 -9.36 -5.37 -8.32
N LEU A 52 -8.28 -6.14 -8.11
CA LEU A 52 -7.49 -6.19 -6.88
C LEU A 52 -6.01 -6.17 -7.20
N VAL A 53 -5.22 -5.61 -6.30
CA VAL A 53 -3.76 -5.70 -6.33
C VAL A 53 -3.29 -6.37 -5.05
N HIS A 54 -2.46 -7.39 -5.18
CA HIS A 54 -1.76 -8.06 -4.10
C HIS A 54 -0.29 -7.67 -4.12
N LEU A 55 0.16 -6.92 -3.12
CA LEU A 55 1.55 -6.48 -2.96
C LEU A 55 2.25 -7.32 -1.90
N THR A 56 3.39 -7.94 -2.22
CA THR A 56 4.13 -8.79 -1.29
C THR A 56 5.64 -8.72 -1.53
N GLY A 57 6.42 -9.08 -0.51
CA GLY A 57 7.87 -9.29 -0.61
C GLY A 57 8.27 -10.76 -0.67
N GLY A 58 7.27 -11.67 -0.71
CA GLY A 58 7.49 -13.11 -0.61
C GLY A 58 7.76 -13.59 0.83
N PRO A 59 7.99 -14.89 1.01
CA PRO A 59 8.13 -15.50 2.33
C PRO A 59 9.32 -14.95 3.13
N GLY A 60 9.06 -14.60 4.40
CA GLY A 60 10.07 -14.12 5.34
C GLY A 60 10.60 -12.70 5.08
N GLN A 61 10.01 -11.98 4.13
CA GLN A 61 10.49 -10.66 3.73
C GLN A 61 9.33 -9.73 3.33
N PHE A 62 9.56 -8.42 3.47
CA PHE A 62 8.78 -7.42 2.75
C PHE A 62 9.77 -6.50 2.02
N THR A 63 10.29 -5.45 2.63
CA THR A 63 11.37 -4.65 2.06
C THR A 63 12.19 -3.92 3.12
N ALA A 64 13.50 -3.89 2.94
CA ALA A 64 14.42 -3.09 3.76
C ALA A 64 14.39 -1.58 3.42
N GLY A 65 13.54 -1.16 2.47
CA GLY A 65 13.46 0.22 2.01
C GLY A 65 14.34 0.50 0.80
N ASN A 66 14.77 1.74 0.63
CA ASN A 66 15.64 2.12 -0.47
C ASN A 66 16.99 1.40 -0.43
N ASP A 67 17.49 0.99 -1.59
CA ASP A 67 18.92 0.66 -1.72
C ASP A 67 19.73 1.95 -1.55
N LEU A 68 20.62 1.98 -0.56
CA LEU A 68 21.38 3.19 -0.22
C LEU A 68 22.23 3.68 -1.41
N ALA A 69 22.68 2.78 -2.27
CA ALA A 69 23.40 3.14 -3.49
C ALA A 69 22.58 4.08 -4.43
N VAL A 70 21.24 4.06 -4.32
CA VAL A 70 20.37 4.99 -5.06
C VAL A 70 20.59 6.44 -4.63
N PHE A 71 20.92 6.67 -3.35
CA PHE A 71 21.14 8.01 -2.81
C PHE A 71 22.60 8.46 -2.93
N ASP A 72 23.57 7.53 -2.76
CA ASP A 72 24.99 7.84 -2.82
C ASP A 72 25.46 8.31 -4.21
N ALA A 73 24.75 7.89 -5.26
CA ALA A 73 25.03 8.24 -6.65
C ALA A 73 24.34 9.53 -7.15
N GLN A 74 23.54 10.18 -6.28
CA GLN A 74 22.65 11.27 -6.73
C GLN A 74 23.25 12.65 -6.48
N GLU A 75 23.54 13.35 -7.59
CA GLU A 75 23.64 14.81 -7.63
C GLU A 75 22.33 15.35 -8.23
N GLY A 76 21.53 16.12 -7.46
CA GLY A 76 20.34 16.76 -7.97
C GLY A 76 19.02 16.28 -7.34
N PRO A 77 17.85 16.54 -7.98
CA PRO A 77 16.54 16.17 -7.45
C PRO A 77 16.35 14.65 -7.39
N LEU A 78 15.48 14.21 -6.49
CA LEU A 78 15.12 12.78 -6.38
C LEU A 78 14.69 12.20 -7.74
N PRO A 79 15.11 10.96 -8.06
CA PRO A 79 14.79 10.29 -9.30
C PRO A 79 13.29 10.28 -9.62
N PHE A 80 12.98 10.47 -10.90
CA PHE A 80 11.61 10.44 -11.39
C PHE A 80 10.89 9.13 -11.02
N ASP A 81 11.58 7.99 -11.08
CA ASP A 81 11.01 6.67 -10.81
C ASP A 81 10.42 6.54 -9.41
N ILE A 82 11.09 7.09 -8.39
CA ILE A 82 10.59 7.07 -7.00
C ILE A 82 9.28 7.85 -6.90
N ARG A 83 9.25 9.07 -7.43
CA ARG A 83 8.04 9.91 -7.43
C ARG A 83 6.92 9.28 -8.25
N HIS A 84 7.26 8.71 -9.41
CA HIS A 84 6.31 8.03 -10.29
C HIS A 84 5.63 6.85 -9.59
N PHE A 85 6.41 6.00 -8.90
CA PHE A 85 5.87 4.91 -8.09
C PHE A 85 4.94 5.41 -6.98
N MET A 86 5.38 6.43 -6.22
CA MET A 86 4.57 7.00 -5.14
C MET A 86 3.20 7.47 -5.65
N HIS A 87 3.18 8.18 -6.79
CA HIS A 87 1.93 8.62 -7.39
C HIS A 87 1.12 7.46 -7.97
N ALA A 88 1.75 6.44 -8.56
CA ALA A 88 1.05 5.31 -9.15
C ALA A 88 0.31 4.48 -8.10
N LEU A 89 0.95 4.19 -6.94
CA LEU A 89 0.27 3.49 -5.85
C LEU A 89 -0.80 4.37 -5.18
N MET A 90 -0.49 5.63 -4.86
CA MET A 90 -1.43 6.57 -4.23
C MET A 90 -2.73 6.74 -5.07
N ASN A 91 -2.58 6.79 -6.40
CA ASN A 91 -3.70 6.98 -7.32
C ASN A 91 -4.29 5.66 -7.86
N CYS A 92 -3.84 4.51 -7.35
CA CYS A 92 -4.39 3.23 -7.76
C CYS A 92 -5.86 3.12 -7.37
N SER A 93 -6.75 3.07 -8.37
CA SER A 93 -8.19 2.97 -8.14
C SER A 93 -8.63 1.61 -7.59
N LYS A 94 -7.81 0.55 -7.76
CA LYS A 94 -8.12 -0.80 -7.30
C LYS A 94 -7.76 -0.96 -5.83
N LEU A 95 -8.43 -1.89 -5.12
CA LEU A 95 -8.04 -2.22 -3.75
C LEU A 95 -6.67 -2.87 -3.73
N VAL A 96 -5.78 -2.34 -2.90
CA VAL A 96 -4.42 -2.83 -2.70
C VAL A 96 -4.34 -3.56 -1.36
N VAL A 97 -4.08 -4.85 -1.41
CA VAL A 97 -3.88 -5.72 -0.25
C VAL A 97 -2.39 -6.00 -0.11
N ALA A 98 -1.79 -5.61 1.00
CA ALA A 98 -0.39 -5.88 1.30
C ALA A 98 -0.23 -7.10 2.20
N GLU A 99 0.66 -8.02 1.80
CA GLU A 99 1.12 -9.17 2.57
C GLU A 99 2.53 -8.89 3.07
N VAL A 100 2.68 -8.70 4.38
CA VAL A 100 3.92 -8.25 5.02
C VAL A 100 4.51 -9.39 5.85
N ASP A 101 5.39 -10.18 5.25
CA ASP A 101 6.05 -11.30 5.93
C ASP A 101 7.50 -10.95 6.28
N GLY A 102 7.68 -9.93 7.12
CA GLY A 102 9.01 -9.49 7.56
C GLY A 102 9.14 -7.97 7.67
N PRO A 103 10.38 -7.45 7.67
CA PRO A 103 10.65 -6.02 7.86
C PRO A 103 10.03 -5.12 6.78
N ALA A 104 9.34 -4.06 7.20
CA ALA A 104 8.90 -2.94 6.39
C ALA A 104 9.63 -1.66 6.84
N VAL A 105 10.66 -1.23 6.12
CA VAL A 105 11.57 -0.17 6.57
C VAL A 105 11.56 1.04 5.61
N GLY A 106 11.56 2.25 6.16
CA GLY A 106 11.57 3.50 5.38
C GLY A 106 10.38 3.57 4.42
N ILE A 107 10.64 3.66 3.10
CA ILE A 107 9.60 3.61 2.07
C ILE A 107 8.75 2.33 2.18
N GLY A 108 9.32 1.22 2.66
CA GLY A 108 8.57 -0.02 2.90
C GLY A 108 7.50 0.13 3.96
N ALA A 109 7.70 0.97 4.98
CA ALA A 109 6.70 1.28 5.99
C ALA A 109 5.74 2.38 5.50
N THR A 110 6.24 3.42 4.81
CA THR A 110 5.40 4.52 4.35
C THR A 110 4.46 4.13 3.22
N LEU A 111 4.86 3.21 2.31
CA LEU A 111 3.97 2.72 1.26
C LEU A 111 2.74 1.96 1.82
N LEU A 112 2.86 1.32 2.99
CA LEU A 112 1.73 0.65 3.64
C LEU A 112 0.62 1.62 4.06
N LEU A 113 0.96 2.90 4.28
CA LEU A 113 -0.03 3.94 4.54
C LEU A 113 -0.93 4.23 3.33
N HIS A 114 -0.56 3.77 2.14
CA HIS A 114 -1.31 3.89 0.89
C HIS A 114 -1.96 2.57 0.45
N CYS A 115 -1.76 1.47 1.21
CA CYS A 115 -2.47 0.22 1.00
C CYS A 115 -3.83 0.26 1.71
N ASP A 116 -4.82 -0.41 1.12
CA ASP A 116 -6.19 -0.45 1.67
C ASP A 116 -6.34 -1.47 2.79
N LEU A 117 -5.66 -2.63 2.64
CA LEU A 117 -5.63 -3.67 3.66
C LEU A 117 -4.19 -4.16 3.83
N VAL A 118 -3.76 -4.35 5.08
CA VAL A 118 -2.43 -4.80 5.43
C VAL A 118 -2.51 -5.99 6.38
N TYR A 119 -1.96 -7.11 5.99
CA TYR A 119 -1.85 -8.32 6.81
C TYR A 119 -0.39 -8.65 7.03
N ALA A 120 -0.01 -9.01 8.25
CA ALA A 120 1.38 -9.22 8.60
C ALA A 120 1.61 -10.54 9.35
N SER A 121 2.82 -11.09 9.22
CA SER A 121 3.28 -12.17 10.10
C SER A 121 3.71 -11.63 11.47
N PRO A 122 3.77 -12.49 12.53
CA PRO A 122 4.20 -12.06 13.86
C PRO A 122 5.64 -11.54 13.90
N GLY A 123 6.51 -11.98 12.96
CA GLY A 123 7.90 -11.53 12.84
C GLY A 123 8.07 -10.21 12.10
N ALA A 124 7.01 -9.66 11.52
CA ALA A 124 7.06 -8.41 10.83
C ALA A 124 7.17 -7.21 11.78
N PHE A 125 7.74 -6.13 11.29
CA PHE A 125 7.77 -4.85 11.98
C PHE A 125 7.81 -3.68 10.99
N LEU A 126 7.32 -2.53 11.39
CA LEU A 126 7.46 -1.27 10.67
C LEU A 126 8.62 -0.46 11.30
N SER A 127 9.36 0.26 10.47
CA SER A 127 10.38 1.20 10.98
C SER A 127 10.48 2.43 10.07
N PHE A 128 10.62 3.60 10.71
CA PHE A 128 10.69 4.91 10.04
C PHE A 128 12.03 5.60 10.36
N PRO A 129 13.19 5.05 9.93
CA PRO A 129 14.51 5.47 10.39
C PRO A 129 15.05 6.76 9.73
N PHE A 130 14.19 7.61 9.17
CA PHE A 130 14.57 8.78 8.39
C PHE A 130 15.50 9.71 9.17
N VAL A 131 15.14 10.11 10.38
CA VAL A 131 15.95 11.03 11.19
C VAL A 131 17.29 10.42 11.57
N LYS A 132 17.38 9.10 11.79
CA LYS A 132 18.65 8.39 12.01
C LYS A 132 19.59 8.47 10.80
N LEU A 133 19.05 8.65 9.61
CA LEU A 133 19.78 8.79 8.35
C LEU A 133 19.99 10.25 7.97
N GLY A 134 19.63 11.22 8.83
CA GLY A 134 19.70 12.65 8.52
C GLY A 134 18.63 13.11 7.52
N LEU A 135 17.56 12.35 7.34
CA LEU A 135 16.47 12.61 6.39
C LEU A 135 15.16 12.94 7.12
N CYS A 136 14.20 13.46 6.40
CA CYS A 136 12.82 13.57 6.87
C CYS A 136 11.94 12.48 6.26
N PRO A 137 10.80 12.13 6.93
CA PRO A 137 9.81 11.23 6.34
C PRO A 137 9.28 11.74 5.01
N GLU A 138 8.94 10.80 4.12
CA GLU A 138 8.47 11.07 2.78
C GLU A 138 7.08 10.45 2.55
N TYR A 139 6.56 10.50 1.31
CA TYR A 139 5.31 9.87 0.86
C TYR A 139 4.06 10.32 1.65
N GLY A 140 4.07 11.56 2.17
CA GLY A 140 2.97 12.08 2.98
C GLY A 140 2.85 11.45 4.38
N ALA A 141 3.83 10.65 4.80
CA ALA A 141 3.79 9.93 6.06
C ALA A 141 3.66 10.86 7.28
N THR A 142 4.20 12.09 7.22
CA THR A 142 4.07 13.09 8.29
C THR A 142 2.63 13.50 8.57
N ARG A 143 1.74 13.38 7.59
CA ARG A 143 0.29 13.57 7.75
C ARG A 143 -0.41 12.25 8.04
N LEU A 144 -0.22 11.26 7.17
CA LEU A 144 -0.97 10.00 7.21
C LEU A 144 -0.75 9.21 8.50
N LEU A 145 0.49 9.18 9.00
CA LEU A 145 0.78 8.48 10.26
C LEU A 145 0.18 9.22 11.45
N VAL A 146 0.31 10.55 11.49
CA VAL A 146 -0.30 11.37 12.56
C VAL A 146 -1.82 11.24 12.58
N ASP A 147 -2.46 11.23 11.43
CA ASP A 147 -3.92 11.07 11.31
C ASP A 147 -4.38 9.68 11.82
N ARG A 148 -3.56 8.64 11.67
CA ARG A 148 -3.91 7.26 12.10
C ARG A 148 -3.60 6.97 13.56
N ILE A 149 -2.44 7.40 14.09
CA ILE A 149 -1.97 7.01 15.43
C ILE A 149 -1.75 8.18 16.39
N GLY A 150 -2.04 9.40 15.96
CA GLY A 150 -1.87 10.62 16.73
C GLY A 150 -0.43 11.13 16.77
N TRP A 151 -0.30 12.41 17.16
CA TRP A 151 0.97 13.16 17.14
C TRP A 151 2.08 12.52 17.97
N ALA A 152 1.78 12.19 19.25
CA ALA A 152 2.81 11.74 20.18
C ALA A 152 3.50 10.44 19.68
N LYS A 153 2.70 9.44 19.27
CA LYS A 153 3.25 8.15 18.81
C LYS A 153 3.94 8.30 17.45
N ALA A 154 3.39 9.08 16.53
CA ALA A 154 4.03 9.34 15.24
C ALA A 154 5.37 10.07 15.41
N MET A 155 5.41 11.09 16.32
CA MET A 155 6.65 11.81 16.63
C MET A 155 7.71 10.88 17.22
N GLU A 156 7.34 10.01 18.17
CA GLU A 156 8.24 9.02 18.75
C GLU A 156 8.84 8.11 17.66
N LEU A 157 8.00 7.54 16.78
CA LEU A 157 8.45 6.65 15.71
C LEU A 157 9.38 7.35 14.71
N PHE A 158 9.07 8.59 14.33
CA PHE A 158 9.92 9.33 13.39
C PHE A 158 11.24 9.77 14.02
N GLN A 159 11.22 10.29 15.25
CA GLN A 159 12.41 10.83 15.88
C GLN A 159 13.37 9.74 16.37
N LEU A 160 12.82 8.67 16.95
CA LEU A 160 13.65 7.58 17.46
C LEU A 160 13.95 6.52 16.38
N GLY A 161 13.16 6.46 15.30
CA GLY A 161 13.29 5.45 14.26
C GLY A 161 13.30 4.03 14.82
N ALA A 162 12.55 3.80 15.90
CA ALA A 162 12.44 2.50 16.55
C ALA A 162 11.66 1.51 15.67
N ARG A 163 11.83 0.23 15.93
CA ARG A 163 10.98 -0.80 15.33
C ARG A 163 9.63 -0.78 16.05
N LEU A 164 8.56 -0.78 15.27
CA LEU A 164 7.20 -0.98 15.71
C LEU A 164 6.80 -2.42 15.36
N PRO A 165 6.73 -3.35 16.33
CA PRO A 165 6.32 -4.72 16.09
C PRO A 165 4.92 -4.80 15.45
N ALA A 166 4.64 -5.89 14.71
CA ALA A 166 3.38 -6.04 13.99
C ALA A 166 2.15 -6.04 14.91
N ASP A 167 2.24 -6.65 16.08
CA ASP A 167 1.16 -6.67 17.09
C ASP A 167 0.86 -5.27 17.66
N GLU A 168 1.88 -4.47 17.92
CA GLU A 168 1.69 -3.07 18.32
C GLU A 168 1.10 -2.24 17.16
N ALA A 169 1.57 -2.48 15.92
CA ALA A 169 1.04 -1.83 14.73
C ALA A 169 -0.42 -2.19 14.46
N GLU A 170 -0.86 -3.42 14.74
CA GLU A 170 -2.26 -3.85 14.71
C GLU A 170 -3.06 -3.10 15.77
N GLY A 171 -2.57 -3.03 17.02
CA GLY A 171 -3.23 -2.29 18.11
C GLY A 171 -3.39 -0.80 17.82
N LEU A 172 -2.51 -0.21 17.01
CA LEU A 172 -2.57 1.18 16.55
C LEU A 172 -3.40 1.38 15.27
N GLY A 173 -3.92 0.31 14.65
CA GLY A 173 -4.69 0.39 13.41
C GLY A 173 -3.87 0.64 12.14
N LEU A 174 -2.56 0.40 12.16
CA LEU A 174 -1.70 0.47 10.97
C LEU A 174 -1.69 -0.83 10.17
N ILE A 175 -1.98 -1.94 10.82
CA ILE A 175 -2.12 -3.28 10.25
C ILE A 175 -3.53 -3.78 10.58
N ASN A 176 -4.20 -4.42 9.62
CA ASN A 176 -5.54 -4.96 9.80
C ASN A 176 -5.53 -6.20 10.71
N LYS A 177 -4.50 -7.05 10.55
CA LYS A 177 -4.37 -8.26 11.36
C LYS A 177 -2.96 -8.83 11.30
N VAL A 178 -2.45 -9.27 12.47
CA VAL A 178 -1.32 -10.17 12.56
C VAL A 178 -1.81 -11.61 12.46
N VAL A 179 -1.31 -12.36 11.49
CA VAL A 179 -1.72 -13.74 11.20
C VAL A 179 -0.65 -14.70 11.72
N PRO A 180 -0.93 -15.46 12.79
CA PRO A 180 0.08 -16.28 13.47
C PRO A 180 0.70 -17.37 12.59
N MET A 181 -0.09 -17.95 11.67
CA MET A 181 0.37 -18.98 10.73
C MET A 181 -0.45 -18.89 9.43
N GLY A 182 0.18 -19.24 8.29
CA GLY A 182 -0.51 -19.29 7.01
C GLY A 182 -0.90 -17.91 6.49
N LEU A 183 0.02 -16.92 6.61
CA LEU A 183 -0.24 -15.55 6.15
C LEU A 183 -0.71 -15.51 4.69
N SER A 184 0.00 -16.20 3.78
CA SER A 184 -0.37 -16.23 2.36
C SER A 184 -1.75 -16.86 2.12
N ASP A 185 -2.10 -17.93 2.83
CA ASP A 185 -3.43 -18.54 2.73
C ASP A 185 -4.52 -17.60 3.26
N HIS A 186 -4.23 -16.88 4.36
CA HIS A 186 -5.16 -15.89 4.90
C HIS A 186 -5.38 -14.76 3.90
N VAL A 187 -4.31 -14.23 3.32
CA VAL A 187 -4.40 -13.14 2.31
C VAL A 187 -5.14 -13.64 1.07
N GLN A 188 -4.86 -14.87 0.60
CA GLN A 188 -5.59 -15.44 -0.52
C GLN A 188 -7.11 -15.54 -0.22
N ASN A 189 -7.49 -16.03 0.96
CA ASN A 189 -8.89 -16.06 1.39
C ASN A 189 -9.54 -14.68 1.39
N VAL A 190 -8.81 -13.62 1.80
CA VAL A 190 -9.31 -12.24 1.75
C VAL A 190 -9.52 -11.80 0.31
N LEU A 191 -8.56 -12.06 -0.58
CA LEU A 191 -8.65 -11.72 -1.99
C LEU A 191 -9.84 -12.43 -2.66
N ASP A 192 -10.07 -13.70 -2.35
CA ASP A 192 -11.20 -14.48 -2.86
C ASP A 192 -12.54 -13.89 -2.38
N GLN A 193 -12.67 -13.61 -1.08
CA GLN A 193 -13.86 -12.96 -0.51
C GLN A 193 -14.11 -11.58 -1.15
N LEU A 194 -13.07 -10.79 -1.38
CA LEU A 194 -13.18 -9.51 -2.08
C LEU A 194 -13.59 -9.73 -3.55
N GLY A 195 -13.08 -10.78 -4.19
CA GLY A 195 -13.41 -11.16 -5.57
C GLY A 195 -14.89 -11.47 -5.77
N GLU A 196 -15.54 -12.07 -4.76
CA GLU A 196 -16.98 -12.38 -4.76
C GLU A 196 -17.89 -11.14 -4.61
N ARG A 197 -17.34 -10.00 -4.18
CA ARG A 197 -18.12 -8.77 -3.98
C ARG A 197 -18.18 -7.93 -5.24
N SER A 198 -19.23 -7.12 -5.37
CA SER A 198 -19.37 -6.17 -6.48
C SER A 198 -18.11 -5.30 -6.62
N SER A 199 -17.43 -5.40 -7.76
CA SER A 199 -16.26 -4.57 -8.10
C SER A 199 -16.61 -3.08 -8.05
N ALA A 200 -17.74 -2.69 -8.67
CA ALA A 200 -18.21 -1.31 -8.68
C ALA A 200 -18.41 -0.77 -7.25
N ALA A 201 -19.10 -1.53 -6.38
CA ALA A 201 -19.33 -1.09 -5.00
C ALA A 201 -18.03 -0.91 -4.22
N ARG A 202 -17.06 -1.82 -4.36
CA ARG A 202 -15.75 -1.72 -3.70
C ARG A 202 -14.97 -0.48 -4.15
N LEU A 203 -14.91 -0.24 -5.47
CA LEU A 203 -14.19 0.89 -6.02
C LEU A 203 -14.84 2.22 -5.61
N GLN A 204 -16.16 2.31 -5.65
CA GLN A 204 -16.87 3.49 -5.21
C GLN A 204 -16.70 3.75 -3.71
N THR A 205 -16.73 2.71 -2.88
CA THR A 205 -16.45 2.84 -1.44
C THR A 205 -15.05 3.40 -1.20
N LYS A 206 -14.00 2.85 -1.87
CA LYS A 206 -12.65 3.39 -1.77
C LYS A 206 -12.60 4.86 -2.18
N HIS A 207 -13.23 5.22 -3.30
CA HIS A 207 -13.27 6.59 -3.79
C HIS A 207 -13.92 7.54 -2.77
N LEU A 208 -15.07 7.17 -2.20
CA LEU A 208 -15.75 7.96 -1.17
C LEU A 208 -14.89 8.13 0.09
N MET A 209 -14.22 7.05 0.55
CA MET A 209 -13.30 7.13 1.70
C MET A 209 -12.12 8.06 1.45
N HIS A 210 -11.52 8.03 0.25
CA HIS A 210 -10.47 8.97 -0.13
C HIS A 210 -10.98 10.42 -0.17
N LYS A 211 -12.17 10.63 -0.73
CA LYS A 211 -12.80 11.96 -0.77
C LYS A 211 -13.08 12.51 0.64
N ALA A 212 -13.48 11.65 1.58
CA ALA A 212 -13.73 12.01 2.97
C ALA A 212 -12.45 12.46 3.73
N GLN A 213 -11.26 12.15 3.21
CA GLN A 213 -10.00 12.67 3.79
C GLN A 213 -9.77 14.16 3.51
N ASP A 214 -10.50 14.73 2.55
CA ASP A 214 -10.53 16.19 2.33
C ASP A 214 -11.42 16.85 3.38
N ARG A 215 -10.78 17.39 4.42
CA ARG A 215 -11.47 18.04 5.54
C ARG A 215 -12.19 19.35 5.16
N SER A 216 -12.05 19.84 3.92
CA SER A 216 -12.81 20.97 3.42
C SER A 216 -14.25 20.60 3.02
N ILE A 217 -14.53 19.31 2.81
CA ILE A 217 -15.85 18.81 2.47
C ILE A 217 -16.69 18.67 3.75
N SER A 218 -17.85 19.35 3.78
CA SER A 218 -18.76 19.24 4.93
C SER A 218 -19.39 17.84 5.00
N LEU A 219 -19.80 17.44 6.22
CA LEU A 219 -20.50 16.16 6.42
C LEU A 219 -21.79 16.07 5.58
N THR A 220 -22.52 17.18 5.45
CA THR A 220 -23.73 17.24 4.60
C THR A 220 -23.39 16.90 3.14
N ASN A 221 -22.36 17.53 2.59
CA ASN A 221 -21.93 17.25 1.22
C ASN A 221 -21.43 15.80 1.04
N MET A 222 -20.81 15.22 2.07
CA MET A 222 -20.42 13.80 2.03
C MET A 222 -21.65 12.89 2.00
N ILE A 223 -22.67 13.15 2.83
CA ILE A 223 -23.93 12.40 2.82
C ILE A 223 -24.58 12.45 1.43
N ASP A 224 -24.65 13.62 0.81
CA ASP A 224 -25.23 13.78 -0.54
C ASP A 224 -24.43 12.96 -1.57
N HIS A 225 -23.10 13.00 -1.55
CA HIS A 225 -22.26 12.18 -2.43
C HIS A 225 -22.45 10.68 -2.21
N GLU A 226 -22.55 10.25 -0.96
CA GLU A 226 -22.78 8.83 -0.62
C GLU A 226 -24.14 8.37 -1.15
N LEU A 227 -25.17 9.18 -1.00
CA LEU A 227 -26.53 8.88 -1.50
C LEU A 227 -26.57 8.81 -3.03
N ASP A 228 -25.89 9.73 -3.73
CA ASP A 228 -25.77 9.71 -5.19
C ASP A 228 -25.12 8.42 -5.69
N VAL A 229 -24.00 8.03 -5.07
CA VAL A 229 -23.29 6.78 -5.40
C VAL A 229 -24.14 5.57 -5.04
N PHE A 230 -24.79 5.57 -3.88
CA PHE A 230 -25.67 4.49 -3.45
C PHE A 230 -26.81 4.27 -4.44
N LYS A 231 -27.48 5.36 -4.86
CA LYS A 231 -28.54 5.31 -5.88
C LYS A 231 -28.02 4.75 -7.20
N PHE A 232 -26.88 5.27 -7.70
CA PHE A 232 -26.27 4.78 -8.92
C PHE A 232 -26.00 3.26 -8.88
N LEU A 233 -25.48 2.75 -7.75
CA LEU A 233 -25.24 1.33 -7.58
C LEU A 233 -26.52 0.50 -7.46
N LEU A 234 -27.59 1.07 -6.89
CA LEU A 234 -28.91 0.42 -6.84
C LEU A 234 -29.51 0.25 -8.23
N ASP A 235 -29.43 1.29 -9.05
CA ASP A 235 -29.98 1.27 -10.42
C ASP A 235 -29.28 0.18 -11.27
N GLN A 236 -27.97 0.00 -11.09
CA GLN A 236 -27.22 -1.06 -11.77
C GLN A 236 -27.60 -2.50 -11.31
N ARG A 237 -28.11 -2.70 -10.08
CA ARG A 237 -28.58 -4.02 -9.62
C ARG A 237 -29.83 -4.49 -10.34
N GLY A 238 -30.67 -3.56 -10.85
CA GLY A 238 -31.88 -3.88 -11.60
C GLY A 238 -31.64 -4.30 -13.05
N GLU A 239 -30.42 -4.09 -13.57
CA GLU A 239 -30.04 -4.38 -14.96
C GLU A 239 -29.25 -5.71 -15.11
N THR A 240 -28.99 -6.43 -14.01
CA THR A 240 -28.34 -7.76 -14.08
C THR A 240 -29.45 -8.81 -14.13
N PRO A 241 -29.57 -9.58 -15.24
CA PRO A 241 -30.58 -10.62 -15.41
C PRO A 241 -30.37 -11.80 -14.50
#